data_8b18baa323b2abf3a313329d12f13787
#
_entry.id   8b18baa323b2abf3a313329d12f13787
#
_cell.length_a   1.000
_cell.length_b   1.000
_cell.length_c   1.000
_cell.angle_alpha   90.00
_cell.angle_beta   90.00
_cell.angle_gamma   90.00
#
_symmetry.space_group_name_H-M   'P 1'
#
loop_
_entity.id
_entity.type
_entity.pdbx_description
1 polymer ?
#
loop_
_entity_poly.entity_id
_entity_poly.type
_entity_poly.pdbx_seq_one_letter_code
_entity_poly.pdbx_strand_id
1 'polypeptide(L)'
;MYKRQVYESLKLLADAGLTFDVVATKHEHMECVPIVGEKVPQLKMVIDHLAQPPFKDGTPGQWGEDMRMAAANPNVCAKISGLGTASGDWDGWTADSIRELVHWTIDLFGADRCMLGGDWPVSVLAGGYVKAITAYKQIFSERPFAAQEQISYKTAMAFYGVSLV
;
A
#
# COMPACT_ATOMS: atom_id res chain seq x y z
N MET A 1 16.68 -9.49 -22.26
CA MET A 1 17.41 -8.21 -22.34
C MET A 1 16.77 -7.11 -21.49
N TYR A 2 15.46 -6.83 -21.63
CA TYR A 2 14.76 -5.78 -20.86
C TYR A 2 14.79 -5.97 -19.33
N LYS A 3 14.64 -7.19 -18.81
CA LYS A 3 14.65 -7.44 -17.36
C LYS A 3 15.95 -6.99 -16.67
N ARG A 4 17.10 -7.17 -17.30
CA ARG A 4 18.39 -6.73 -16.74
C ARG A 4 18.46 -5.21 -16.60
N GLN A 5 18.04 -4.46 -17.63
CA GLN A 5 18.02 -2.99 -17.59
C GLN A 5 17.10 -2.44 -16.49
N VAL A 6 15.94 -3.10 -16.25
CA VAL A 6 15.04 -2.71 -15.17
C VAL A 6 15.72 -2.83 -13.82
N TYR A 7 16.39 -3.96 -13.53
CA TYR A 7 17.09 -4.14 -12.25
C TYR A 7 18.27 -3.18 -12.09
N GLU A 8 19.00 -2.88 -13.16
CA GLU A 8 20.07 -1.88 -13.14
C GLU A 8 19.51 -0.49 -12.81
N SER A 9 18.37 -0.11 -13.39
CA SER A 9 17.69 1.15 -13.07
C SER A 9 17.16 1.20 -11.62
N LEU A 10 16.55 0.13 -11.14
CA LEU A 10 16.09 0.04 -9.75
C LEU A 10 17.24 0.08 -8.74
N LYS A 11 18.40 -0.48 -9.13
CA LYS A 11 19.63 -0.38 -8.32
C LYS A 11 20.12 1.06 -8.24
N LEU A 12 20.08 1.82 -9.33
CA LEU A 12 20.42 3.25 -9.31
C LEU A 12 19.49 4.06 -8.41
N LEU A 13 18.18 3.76 -8.38
CA LEU A 13 17.24 4.38 -7.44
C LEU A 13 17.65 4.08 -5.99
N ALA A 14 17.93 2.82 -5.67
CA ALA A 14 18.34 2.41 -4.34
C ALA A 14 19.68 3.06 -3.92
N ASP A 15 20.67 3.09 -4.82
CA ASP A 15 21.98 3.71 -4.58
C ASP A 15 21.86 5.24 -4.36
N ALA A 16 20.83 5.88 -4.97
CA ALA A 16 20.49 7.28 -4.76
C ALA A 16 19.65 7.54 -3.50
N GLY A 17 19.31 6.51 -2.71
CA GLY A 17 18.45 6.64 -1.54
C GLY A 17 16.98 6.93 -1.85
N LEU A 18 16.56 6.72 -3.10
CA LEU A 18 15.18 6.90 -3.54
C LEU A 18 14.34 5.66 -3.25
N THR A 19 13.04 5.87 -3.16
CA THR A 19 12.03 4.82 -2.95
C THR A 19 11.33 4.48 -4.26
N PHE A 20 10.63 3.35 -4.29
CA PHE A 20 9.89 2.91 -5.46
C PHE A 20 8.43 2.58 -5.10
N ASP A 21 7.50 3.35 -5.64
CA ASP A 21 6.07 3.14 -5.49
C ASP A 21 5.59 2.14 -6.55
N VAL A 22 5.06 1.00 -6.10
CA VAL A 22 4.63 -0.12 -6.96
C VAL A 22 3.14 -0.03 -7.21
N VAL A 23 2.76 0.41 -8.39
CA VAL A 23 1.35 0.38 -8.84
C VAL A 23 1.06 -0.99 -9.43
N ALA A 24 0.52 -1.88 -8.62
CA ALA A 24 0.15 -3.23 -9.02
C ALA A 24 -1.38 -3.35 -9.12
N THR A 25 -1.88 -3.90 -10.22
CA THR A 25 -3.30 -4.10 -10.48
C THR A 25 -3.62 -5.54 -10.88
N LYS A 26 -2.61 -6.40 -10.92
CA LYS A 26 -2.68 -7.80 -11.35
C LYS A 26 -1.64 -8.63 -10.61
N HIS A 27 -1.90 -9.93 -10.52
CA HIS A 27 -0.97 -10.90 -9.95
C HIS A 27 0.45 -10.80 -10.55
N GLU A 28 0.56 -10.71 -11.87
CA GLU A 28 1.86 -10.66 -12.57
C GLU A 28 2.70 -9.42 -12.17
N HIS A 29 2.05 -8.33 -11.74
CA HIS A 29 2.75 -7.17 -11.21
C HIS A 29 3.29 -7.47 -9.80
N MET A 30 2.49 -8.14 -8.97
CA MET A 30 2.87 -8.48 -7.60
C MET A 30 3.97 -9.54 -7.52
N GLU A 31 3.99 -10.51 -8.46
CA GLU A 31 5.09 -11.49 -8.58
C GLU A 31 6.47 -10.82 -8.74
N CYS A 32 6.51 -9.60 -9.29
CA CYS A 32 7.75 -8.87 -9.46
C CYS A 32 8.32 -8.33 -8.13
N VAL A 33 7.48 -8.10 -7.11
CA VAL A 33 7.91 -7.47 -5.84
C VAL A 33 8.96 -8.31 -5.11
N PRO A 34 8.73 -9.62 -4.80
CA PRO A 34 9.75 -10.44 -4.16
C PRO A 34 11.00 -10.61 -5.03
N ILE A 35 10.85 -10.70 -6.37
CA ILE A 35 11.99 -10.83 -7.29
C ILE A 35 12.86 -9.56 -7.25
N VAL A 36 12.24 -8.38 -7.24
CA VAL A 36 12.97 -7.10 -7.09
C VAL A 36 13.66 -7.05 -5.73
N GLY A 37 12.99 -7.48 -4.66
CA GLY A 37 13.58 -7.55 -3.31
C GLY A 37 14.83 -8.43 -3.25
N GLU A 38 14.86 -9.55 -3.97
CA GLU A 38 16.04 -10.41 -4.08
C GLU A 38 17.18 -9.77 -4.91
N LYS A 39 16.83 -9.10 -6.01
CA LYS A 39 17.81 -8.52 -6.94
C LYS A 39 18.36 -7.18 -6.48
N VAL A 40 17.57 -6.41 -5.72
CA VAL A 40 17.91 -5.07 -5.22
C VAL A 40 17.48 -4.96 -3.75
N PRO A 41 18.12 -5.69 -2.84
CA PRO A 41 17.66 -5.84 -1.46
C PRO A 41 17.62 -4.55 -0.65
N GLN A 42 18.38 -3.53 -1.03
CA GLN A 42 18.38 -2.22 -0.38
C GLN A 42 17.26 -1.28 -0.86
N LEU A 43 16.52 -1.64 -1.91
CA LEU A 43 15.45 -0.81 -2.44
C LEU A 43 14.24 -0.83 -1.49
N LYS A 44 13.81 0.35 -1.04
CA LYS A 44 12.56 0.52 -0.31
C LYS A 44 11.41 0.60 -1.31
N MET A 45 10.42 -0.26 -1.15
CA MET A 45 9.23 -0.31 -2.00
C MET A 45 7.96 -0.07 -1.19
N VAL A 46 6.96 0.53 -1.80
CA VAL A 46 5.60 0.60 -1.23
C VAL A 46 4.59 0.15 -2.27
N ILE A 47 3.68 -0.72 -1.87
CA ILE A 47 2.59 -1.20 -2.73
C ILE A 47 1.46 -0.19 -2.66
N ASP A 48 1.20 0.52 -3.76
CA ASP A 48 0.13 1.49 -3.87
C ASP A 48 -1.25 0.82 -3.88
N HIS A 49 -2.20 1.45 -3.16
CA HIS A 49 -3.61 1.09 -3.16
C HIS A 49 -3.87 -0.39 -2.83
N LEU A 50 -2.98 -0.97 -1.98
CA LEU A 50 -3.00 -2.39 -1.60
C LEU A 50 -3.07 -3.35 -2.81
N ALA A 51 -2.49 -2.95 -3.95
CA ALA A 51 -2.54 -3.72 -5.21
C ALA A 51 -3.96 -4.04 -5.69
N GLN A 52 -4.92 -3.15 -5.47
CA GLN A 52 -6.32 -3.28 -5.89
C GLN A 52 -6.98 -4.59 -5.41
N PRO A 53 -7.28 -4.71 -4.13
CA PRO A 53 -7.83 -5.92 -3.53
C PRO A 53 -9.17 -6.35 -4.15
N PRO A 54 -9.49 -7.66 -4.19
CA PRO A 54 -10.73 -8.18 -4.73
C PRO A 54 -11.88 -8.03 -3.74
N PHE A 55 -12.66 -6.94 -3.82
CA PHE A 55 -13.79 -6.69 -2.91
C PHE A 55 -14.98 -7.65 -3.12
N LYS A 56 -15.12 -8.23 -4.30
CA LYS A 56 -16.28 -9.07 -4.64
C LYS A 56 -16.21 -10.49 -4.07
N ASP A 57 -15.02 -10.98 -3.81
CA ASP A 57 -14.79 -12.39 -3.47
C ASP A 57 -14.60 -12.62 -1.97
N GLY A 58 -14.58 -11.56 -1.15
CA GLY A 58 -14.57 -11.61 0.31
C GLY A 58 -13.39 -12.33 0.97
N THR A 59 -12.48 -12.86 0.17
CA THR A 59 -11.33 -13.65 0.64
C THR A 59 -10.02 -13.12 0.07
N PRO A 60 -8.91 -13.26 0.81
CA PRO A 60 -7.61 -12.85 0.29
C PRO A 60 -7.20 -13.56 -1.01
N GLY A 61 -7.57 -14.83 -1.24
CA GLY A 61 -7.25 -15.57 -2.47
C GLY A 61 -5.81 -15.36 -2.95
N GLN A 62 -5.63 -15.30 -4.28
CA GLN A 62 -4.31 -15.04 -4.88
C GLN A 62 -3.74 -13.69 -4.46
N TRP A 63 -4.56 -12.64 -4.38
CA TRP A 63 -4.14 -11.33 -3.89
C TRP A 63 -3.54 -11.40 -2.48
N GLY A 64 -4.15 -12.18 -1.59
CA GLY A 64 -3.65 -12.36 -0.23
C GLY A 64 -2.31 -13.08 -0.18
N GLU A 65 -2.08 -14.07 -1.04
CA GLU A 65 -0.77 -14.74 -1.15
C GLU A 65 0.29 -13.76 -1.67
N ASP A 66 -0.03 -12.97 -2.68
CA ASP A 66 0.87 -11.95 -3.21
C ASP A 66 1.27 -10.92 -2.14
N MET A 67 0.30 -10.46 -1.35
CA MET A 67 0.56 -9.54 -0.24
C MET A 67 1.40 -10.17 0.85
N ARG A 68 1.20 -11.46 1.18
CA ARG A 68 2.06 -12.19 2.14
C ARG A 68 3.49 -12.32 1.65
N MET A 69 3.68 -12.65 0.37
CA MET A 69 5.00 -12.73 -0.23
C MET A 69 5.70 -11.38 -0.21
N ALA A 70 4.99 -10.31 -0.51
CA ALA A 70 5.52 -8.94 -0.43
C ALA A 70 5.86 -8.54 1.01
N ALA A 71 5.00 -8.84 1.99
CA ALA A 71 5.19 -8.52 3.40
C ALA A 71 6.37 -9.25 4.04
N ALA A 72 6.80 -10.38 3.48
CA ALA A 72 7.99 -11.12 3.92
C ALA A 72 9.29 -10.32 3.74
N ASN A 73 9.30 -9.33 2.84
CA ASN A 73 10.43 -8.43 2.69
C ASN A 73 10.28 -7.22 3.62
N PRO A 74 11.21 -6.99 4.58
CA PRO A 74 11.11 -5.89 5.54
C PRO A 74 11.19 -4.49 4.89
N ASN A 75 11.72 -4.38 3.67
CA ASN A 75 11.80 -3.14 2.91
C ASN A 75 10.55 -2.84 2.06
N VAL A 76 9.49 -3.64 2.20
CA VAL A 76 8.23 -3.43 1.52
C VAL A 76 7.17 -2.92 2.49
N CYS A 77 6.58 -1.77 2.15
CA CYS A 77 5.45 -1.15 2.84
C CYS A 77 4.15 -1.33 2.02
N ALA A 78 3.01 -1.07 2.65
CA ALA A 78 1.69 -1.05 2.01
C ALA A 78 1.02 0.32 2.18
N LYS A 79 0.48 0.87 1.11
CA LYS A 79 -0.23 2.15 1.11
C LYS A 79 -1.74 1.91 1.15
N ILE A 80 -2.37 2.29 2.25
CA ILE A 80 -3.83 2.25 2.44
C ILE A 80 -4.41 3.50 1.78
N SER A 81 -4.79 3.35 0.53
CA SER A 81 -5.30 4.42 -0.33
C SER A 81 -6.10 3.81 -1.50
N GLY A 82 -6.89 4.62 -2.20
CA GLY A 82 -7.58 4.22 -3.43
C GLY A 82 -8.63 3.10 -3.29
N LEU A 83 -9.01 2.72 -2.05
CA LEU A 83 -9.90 1.58 -1.84
C LEU A 83 -11.33 1.84 -2.28
N GLY A 84 -11.77 3.10 -2.25
CA GLY A 84 -13.07 3.48 -2.78
C GLY A 84 -13.17 3.25 -4.29
N THR A 85 -12.15 3.62 -5.05
CA THR A 85 -12.10 3.36 -6.50
C THR A 85 -11.89 1.88 -6.81
N ALA A 86 -11.05 1.20 -6.04
CA ALA A 86 -10.80 -0.24 -6.19
C ALA A 86 -12.03 -1.10 -5.88
N SER A 87 -12.96 -0.63 -5.02
CA SER A 87 -14.17 -1.37 -4.66
C SER A 87 -15.10 -1.65 -5.85
N GLY A 88 -15.05 -0.81 -6.89
CA GLY A 88 -15.95 -0.86 -8.04
C GLY A 88 -17.37 -0.35 -7.74
N ASP A 89 -17.69 -0.05 -6.49
CA ASP A 89 -18.93 0.62 -6.07
C ASP A 89 -18.61 2.04 -5.61
N TRP A 90 -18.41 2.93 -6.58
CA TRP A 90 -17.88 4.26 -6.33
C TRP A 90 -18.80 5.16 -5.50
N ASP A 91 -20.11 4.93 -5.58
CA ASP A 91 -21.09 5.71 -4.84
C ASP A 91 -21.38 5.10 -3.46
N GLY A 92 -21.50 3.77 -3.38
CA GLY A 92 -22.01 3.05 -2.21
C GLY A 92 -20.96 2.55 -1.23
N TRP A 93 -19.66 2.58 -1.54
CA TRP A 93 -18.63 2.11 -0.61
C TRP A 93 -18.57 2.93 0.69
N THR A 94 -18.30 2.26 1.79
CA THR A 94 -18.23 2.82 3.13
C THR A 94 -16.99 2.33 3.88
N ALA A 95 -16.72 2.88 5.07
CA ALA A 95 -15.69 2.34 5.95
C ALA A 95 -15.92 0.85 6.26
N ASP A 96 -17.16 0.43 6.44
CA ASP A 96 -17.47 -0.97 6.76
C ASP A 96 -17.15 -1.92 5.62
N SER A 97 -17.34 -1.50 4.37
CA SER A 97 -17.05 -2.33 3.19
C SER A 97 -15.56 -2.64 2.99
N ILE A 98 -14.67 -1.84 3.58
CA ILE A 98 -13.21 -1.98 3.45
C ILE A 98 -12.52 -2.34 4.78
N ARG A 99 -13.26 -2.36 5.90
CA ARG A 99 -12.74 -2.49 7.26
C ARG A 99 -11.87 -3.73 7.46
N GLU A 100 -12.42 -4.90 7.16
CA GLU A 100 -11.73 -6.17 7.36
C GLU A 100 -10.44 -6.25 6.56
N LEU A 101 -10.46 -5.77 5.33
CA LEU A 101 -9.30 -5.73 4.46
C LEU A 101 -8.19 -4.82 4.99
N VAL A 102 -8.56 -3.64 5.49
CA VAL A 102 -7.60 -2.69 6.08
C VAL A 102 -6.98 -3.29 7.35
N HIS A 103 -7.79 -3.88 8.22
CA HIS A 103 -7.27 -4.54 9.42
C HIS A 103 -6.35 -5.70 9.09
N TRP A 104 -6.76 -6.57 8.16
CA TRP A 104 -5.94 -7.68 7.69
C TRP A 104 -4.57 -7.21 7.16
N THR A 105 -4.56 -6.13 6.38
CA THR A 105 -3.29 -5.57 5.86
C THR A 105 -2.42 -5.02 6.98
N ILE A 106 -2.99 -4.30 7.95
CA ILE A 106 -2.24 -3.77 9.11
C ILE A 106 -1.67 -4.91 9.94
N ASP A 107 -2.42 -5.99 10.13
CA ASP A 107 -1.95 -7.16 10.89
C ASP A 107 -0.85 -7.93 10.14
N LEU A 108 -0.88 -7.93 8.80
CA LEU A 108 0.12 -8.59 7.97
C LEU A 108 1.45 -7.82 7.91
N PHE A 109 1.39 -6.52 7.67
CA PHE A 109 2.60 -5.70 7.48
C PHE A 109 3.14 -5.10 8.78
N GLY A 110 2.27 -4.89 9.77
CA GLY A 110 2.57 -4.05 10.93
C GLY A 110 2.25 -2.57 10.65
N ALA A 111 1.89 -1.84 11.70
CA ALA A 111 1.56 -0.41 11.59
C ALA A 111 2.73 0.45 11.08
N ASP A 112 3.94 0.04 11.37
CA ASP A 112 5.20 0.67 10.97
C ASP A 112 5.58 0.47 9.51
N ARG A 113 4.84 -0.41 8.80
CA ARG A 113 4.96 -0.62 7.35
C ARG A 113 3.66 -0.37 6.59
N CYS A 114 2.65 0.22 7.25
CA CYS A 114 1.44 0.70 6.60
C CYS A 114 1.43 2.23 6.59
N MET A 115 1.00 2.86 5.49
CA MET A 115 0.87 4.30 5.40
C MET A 115 -0.42 4.73 4.72
N LEU A 116 -0.99 5.83 5.20
CA LEU A 116 -2.18 6.47 4.65
C LEU A 116 -1.84 7.20 3.35
N GLY A 117 -2.69 7.07 2.33
CA GLY A 117 -2.66 7.86 1.11
C GLY A 117 -4.04 8.35 0.71
N GLY A 118 -4.11 9.50 0.06
CA GLY A 118 -5.36 10.14 -0.36
C GLY A 118 -5.84 9.75 -1.75
N ASP A 119 -4.96 9.19 -2.58
CA ASP A 119 -5.22 8.84 -3.99
C ASP A 119 -5.85 9.99 -4.80
N TRP A 120 -5.54 11.24 -4.43
CA TRP A 120 -5.99 12.40 -5.19
C TRP A 120 -5.15 12.56 -6.47
N PRO A 121 -5.74 12.86 -7.64
CA PRO A 121 -7.14 13.22 -7.86
C PRO A 121 -8.10 12.04 -8.14
N VAL A 122 -7.62 10.81 -8.24
CA VAL A 122 -8.43 9.63 -8.62
C VAL A 122 -9.56 9.37 -7.61
N SER A 123 -9.33 9.64 -6.33
CA SER A 123 -10.37 9.52 -5.28
C SER A 123 -11.63 10.33 -5.54
N VAL A 124 -11.58 11.36 -6.42
CA VAL A 124 -12.78 12.13 -6.82
C VAL A 124 -13.85 11.26 -7.46
N LEU A 125 -13.45 10.20 -8.15
CA LEU A 125 -14.38 9.25 -8.78
C LEU A 125 -15.22 8.48 -7.76
N ALA A 126 -14.73 8.32 -6.53
CA ALA A 126 -15.37 7.52 -5.47
C ALA A 126 -15.77 8.39 -4.25
N GLY A 127 -16.27 9.60 -4.47
CA GLY A 127 -16.76 10.50 -3.43
C GLY A 127 -15.71 11.45 -2.85
N GLY A 128 -14.50 11.47 -3.38
CA GLY A 128 -13.48 12.47 -3.12
C GLY A 128 -12.60 12.20 -1.89
N TYR A 129 -11.60 13.06 -1.73
CA TYR A 129 -10.58 12.98 -0.70
C TYR A 129 -11.16 12.91 0.72
N VAL A 130 -12.15 13.76 1.02
CA VAL A 130 -12.73 13.85 2.38
C VAL A 130 -13.42 12.55 2.76
N LYS A 131 -14.21 11.95 1.85
CA LYS A 131 -14.85 10.64 2.10
C LYS A 131 -13.81 9.56 2.38
N ALA A 132 -12.78 9.48 1.54
CA ALA A 132 -11.72 8.48 1.67
C ALA A 132 -10.97 8.61 3.01
N ILE A 133 -10.47 9.79 3.34
CA ILE A 133 -9.71 10.02 4.57
C ILE A 133 -10.58 9.81 5.83
N THR A 134 -11.86 10.22 5.77
CA THR A 134 -12.78 9.99 6.91
C THR A 134 -13.00 8.50 7.15
N ALA A 135 -13.23 7.72 6.10
CA ALA A 135 -13.40 6.27 6.21
C ALA A 135 -12.14 5.58 6.78
N TYR A 136 -10.96 5.94 6.28
CA TYR A 136 -9.71 5.38 6.80
C TYR A 136 -9.47 5.74 8.26
N LYS A 137 -9.66 7.01 8.65
CA LYS A 137 -9.52 7.45 10.05
C LYS A 137 -10.50 6.76 10.99
N GLN A 138 -11.74 6.51 10.54
CA GLN A 138 -12.71 5.75 11.30
C GLN A 138 -12.19 4.33 11.61
N ILE A 139 -11.62 3.64 10.62
CA ILE A 139 -11.05 2.30 10.80
C ILE A 139 -9.81 2.34 11.70
N PHE A 140 -8.92 3.32 11.49
CA PHE A 140 -7.70 3.44 12.29
C PHE A 140 -8.01 3.75 13.76
N SER A 141 -9.14 4.43 14.07
CA SER A 141 -9.54 4.71 15.46
C SER A 141 -9.81 3.45 16.30
N GLU A 142 -9.95 2.30 15.66
CA GLU A 142 -10.10 1.00 16.30
C GLU A 142 -8.77 0.35 16.69
N ARG A 143 -7.64 0.97 16.31
CA ARG A 143 -6.28 0.54 16.66
C ARG A 143 -5.73 1.37 17.83
N PRO A 144 -4.72 0.86 18.57
CA PRO A 144 -4.02 1.65 19.57
C PRO A 144 -3.51 2.98 19.01
N PHE A 145 -3.53 4.04 19.82
CA PHE A 145 -3.15 5.39 19.38
C PHE A 145 -1.78 5.44 18.70
N ALA A 146 -0.79 4.73 19.23
CA ALA A 146 0.53 4.65 18.60
C ALA A 146 0.49 4.07 17.16
N ALA A 147 -0.38 3.09 16.90
CA ALA A 147 -0.56 2.53 15.55
C ALA A 147 -1.28 3.53 14.63
N GLN A 148 -2.25 4.29 15.15
CA GLN A 148 -2.92 5.34 14.38
C GLN A 148 -1.95 6.41 13.88
N GLU A 149 -1.06 6.90 14.76
CA GLU A 149 -0.04 7.88 14.38
C GLU A 149 0.95 7.29 13.37
N GLN A 150 1.36 6.02 13.60
CA GLN A 150 2.29 5.33 12.72
C GLN A 150 1.74 5.27 11.29
N ILE A 151 0.51 4.76 11.12
CA ILE A 151 -0.12 4.62 9.81
C ILE A 151 -0.45 5.99 9.19
N SER A 152 -0.90 6.95 9.99
CA SER A 152 -1.38 8.23 9.48
C SER A 152 -0.26 9.10 8.87
N TYR A 153 0.96 9.06 9.43
CA TYR A 153 2.05 9.92 8.95
C TYR A 153 3.47 9.40 9.24
N LYS A 154 3.73 8.74 10.38
CA LYS A 154 5.10 8.38 10.78
C LYS A 154 5.77 7.42 9.80
N THR A 155 5.03 6.40 9.33
CA THR A 155 5.55 5.45 8.33
C THR A 155 5.90 6.15 7.03
N ALA A 156 5.05 7.04 6.53
CA ALA A 156 5.33 7.81 5.31
C ALA A 156 6.54 8.72 5.49
N MET A 157 6.66 9.40 6.64
CA MET A 157 7.82 10.23 6.95
C MET A 157 9.12 9.44 6.94
N ALA A 158 9.14 8.28 7.60
CA ALA A 158 10.33 7.41 7.66
C ALA A 158 10.66 6.79 6.29
N PHE A 159 9.63 6.41 5.53
CA PHE A 159 9.80 5.79 4.22
C PHE A 159 10.36 6.77 3.19
N TYR A 160 9.76 7.96 3.08
CA TYR A 160 10.15 8.99 2.10
C TYR A 160 11.26 9.94 2.59
N GLY A 161 11.72 9.80 3.83
CA GLY A 161 12.77 10.64 4.39
C GLY A 161 12.36 12.10 4.58
N VAL A 162 11.08 12.36 4.90
CA VAL A 162 10.56 13.71 5.16
C VAL A 162 10.40 13.96 6.65
N SER A 163 10.59 15.22 7.08
CA SER A 163 10.35 15.66 8.46
C SER A 163 9.29 16.75 8.50
N LEU A 164 8.54 16.79 9.60
CA LEU A 164 7.67 17.93 9.88
C LEU A 164 8.56 19.15 10.18
N VAL A 165 8.29 20.23 9.49
CA VAL A 165 8.93 21.54 9.70
C VAL A 165 8.20 22.28 10.82
#